data_98649d8b46884995f6e939485d8072b5
#
_entry.id   98649d8b46884995f6e939485d8072b5
#
_cell.length_a   1.000
_cell.length_b   1.000
_cell.length_c   1.000
_cell.angle_alpha   90.00
_cell.angle_beta   90.00
_cell.angle_gamma   90.00
#
_symmetry.space_group_name_H-M   'P 1'
#
loop_
_entity.id
_entity.type
_entity.pdbx_description
1 polymer ?
#
loop_
_entity_poly.entity_id
_entity_poly.type
_entity_poly.pdbx_seq_one_letter_code
_entity_poly.pdbx_strand_id
1 'polypeptide(L)'
;IFPFATVNAGVNQFVCSDSDVSLGGTIGGSASTVEWTTTGTGSFIPNNTSLNATYVMSPADQILSTIVLTLTTDDPVGPCPAVSDDMEISISLEAIIDAGTDIISCVGATVDLSGVASGSITGGTWSGGLGLFNDPTDLNAVYSPTAGEYALGSVTLTLTSDAPPSPCNAVTDDVLITFASAAGVSAGVDIVMCEGT
;
A
#
# COMPACT_ATOMS: atom_id res chain seq x y z
N ILE A 1 -13.68 21.83 -48.35
CA ILE A 1 -13.65 22.26 -46.93
C ILE A 1 -13.08 21.10 -46.15
N PHE A 2 -11.90 21.27 -45.52
CA PHE A 2 -11.33 20.29 -44.66
C PHE A 2 -11.96 20.45 -43.25
N PRO A 3 -12.42 19.38 -42.59
CA PRO A 3 -12.90 19.45 -41.23
C PRO A 3 -11.75 19.84 -40.27
N PHE A 4 -12.04 20.61 -39.24
CA PHE A 4 -11.05 20.91 -38.20
C PHE A 4 -10.69 19.63 -37.42
N ALA A 5 -9.42 19.50 -37.00
CA ALA A 5 -9.01 18.46 -36.09
C ALA A 5 -9.73 18.64 -34.74
N THR A 6 -10.12 17.54 -34.13
CA THR A 6 -10.66 17.51 -32.77
C THR A 6 -9.93 16.46 -31.97
N VAL A 7 -9.78 16.72 -30.67
CA VAL A 7 -9.14 15.82 -29.71
C VAL A 7 -9.88 15.88 -28.38
N ASN A 8 -9.91 14.78 -27.66
CA ASN A 8 -10.40 14.70 -26.29
C ASN A 8 -9.52 13.70 -25.54
N ALA A 9 -8.84 14.17 -24.49
CA ALA A 9 -7.97 13.39 -23.64
C ALA A 9 -8.75 12.46 -22.67
N GLY A 10 -10.03 12.73 -22.50
CA GLY A 10 -10.89 12.04 -21.55
C GLY A 10 -11.20 12.89 -20.32
N VAL A 11 -11.84 12.27 -19.33
CA VAL A 11 -12.19 12.95 -18.07
C VAL A 11 -11.03 12.87 -17.07
N ASN A 12 -10.94 13.87 -16.21
CA ASN A 12 -10.01 13.84 -15.07
C ASN A 12 -10.23 12.57 -14.24
N GLN A 13 -9.13 11.98 -13.75
CA GLN A 13 -9.17 10.78 -12.95
C GLN A 13 -8.61 11.01 -11.56
N PHE A 14 -9.10 10.23 -10.61
CA PHE A 14 -8.58 10.18 -9.26
C PHE A 14 -8.11 8.75 -8.98
N VAL A 15 -6.84 8.56 -8.70
CA VAL A 15 -6.19 7.24 -8.63
C VAL A 15 -5.36 7.11 -7.34
N CYS A 16 -5.12 5.86 -6.95
CA CYS A 16 -4.14 5.56 -5.90
C CYS A 16 -2.73 5.59 -6.48
N SER A 17 -1.74 5.96 -5.69
CA SER A 17 -0.34 6.09 -6.12
C SER A 17 0.29 4.77 -6.59
N ASP A 18 -0.27 3.63 -6.20
CA ASP A 18 0.13 2.28 -6.63
C ASP A 18 -0.55 1.80 -7.92
N SER A 19 -1.44 2.60 -8.50
CA SER A 19 -2.29 2.21 -9.63
C SER A 19 -1.83 2.82 -10.94
N ASP A 20 -1.91 2.04 -12.01
CA ASP A 20 -1.72 2.53 -13.37
C ASP A 20 -2.96 3.29 -13.87
N VAL A 21 -2.75 4.26 -14.78
CA VAL A 21 -3.83 5.09 -15.33
C VAL A 21 -4.20 4.62 -16.73
N SER A 22 -5.41 4.10 -16.90
CA SER A 22 -5.94 3.73 -18.22
C SER A 22 -6.44 4.97 -18.96
N LEU A 23 -5.93 5.21 -20.17
CA LEU A 23 -6.28 6.33 -21.02
C LEU A 23 -7.33 5.93 -22.05
N GLY A 24 -8.15 6.88 -22.47
CA GLY A 24 -9.23 6.67 -23.44
C GLY A 24 -9.40 7.89 -24.35
N GLY A 25 -8.30 8.32 -24.97
CA GLY A 25 -8.32 9.48 -25.86
C GLY A 25 -9.15 9.23 -27.12
N THR A 26 -9.72 10.30 -27.69
CA THR A 26 -10.43 10.25 -28.96
C THR A 26 -10.02 11.41 -29.86
N ILE A 27 -10.02 11.16 -31.16
CA ILE A 27 -9.75 12.18 -32.20
C ILE A 27 -10.80 12.16 -33.27
N GLY A 28 -10.89 13.26 -34.00
CA GLY A 28 -11.82 13.38 -35.12
C GLY A 28 -11.43 14.50 -36.10
N GLY A 29 -12.30 14.78 -37.08
CA GLY A 29 -12.02 15.78 -38.07
C GLY A 29 -10.93 15.35 -39.05
N SER A 30 -9.89 16.20 -39.19
CA SER A 30 -8.73 15.94 -40.04
C SER A 30 -7.55 15.29 -39.32
N ALA A 31 -7.65 15.05 -37.99
CA ALA A 31 -6.60 14.38 -37.23
C ALA A 31 -6.45 12.91 -37.62
N SER A 32 -5.23 12.44 -37.74
CA SER A 32 -4.89 11.06 -38.12
C SER A 32 -4.03 10.32 -37.12
N THR A 33 -3.20 11.04 -36.37
CA THR A 33 -2.32 10.50 -35.35
C THR A 33 -2.34 11.39 -34.10
N VAL A 34 -1.83 10.86 -33.01
CA VAL A 34 -1.77 11.56 -31.72
C VAL A 34 -0.47 11.28 -31.00
N GLU A 35 -0.18 12.13 -30.02
CA GLU A 35 0.89 11.93 -29.08
C GLU A 35 0.43 12.36 -27.68
N TRP A 36 0.62 11.46 -26.70
CA TRP A 36 0.52 11.77 -25.29
C TRP A 36 1.83 12.34 -24.76
N THR A 37 1.72 13.40 -24.00
CA THR A 37 2.82 13.94 -23.18
C THR A 37 2.38 14.05 -21.72
N THR A 38 3.32 14.22 -20.80
CA THR A 38 3.03 14.26 -19.37
C THR A 38 3.90 15.31 -18.68
N THR A 39 3.38 15.90 -17.61
CA THR A 39 4.18 16.70 -16.66
C THR A 39 4.95 15.82 -15.68
N GLY A 40 4.62 14.54 -15.59
CA GLY A 40 5.30 13.54 -14.77
C GLY A 40 6.53 12.94 -15.48
N THR A 41 7.04 11.86 -14.91
CA THR A 41 8.25 11.14 -15.37
C THR A 41 7.96 9.66 -15.68
N GLY A 42 6.69 9.25 -15.65
CA GLY A 42 6.25 7.89 -15.98
C GLY A 42 6.33 7.58 -17.48
N SER A 43 5.78 6.45 -17.87
CA SER A 43 5.85 5.95 -19.24
C SER A 43 4.49 5.51 -19.77
N PHE A 44 4.35 5.48 -21.11
CA PHE A 44 3.13 5.04 -21.78
C PHE A 44 3.31 3.64 -22.37
N ILE A 45 2.35 2.74 -22.11
CA ILE A 45 2.33 1.38 -22.63
C ILE A 45 1.09 1.20 -23.51
N PRO A 46 1.20 0.69 -24.77
CA PRO A 46 2.41 0.22 -25.43
C PRO A 46 3.37 1.36 -25.89
N ASN A 47 2.87 2.57 -26.07
CA ASN A 47 3.60 3.78 -26.45
C ASN A 47 2.70 5.01 -26.30
N ASN A 48 3.28 6.20 -26.44
CA ASN A 48 2.59 7.48 -26.27
C ASN A 48 1.75 7.90 -27.52
N THR A 49 1.74 7.12 -28.57
CA THR A 49 0.91 7.38 -29.77
C THR A 49 -0.37 6.54 -29.80
N SER A 50 -0.60 5.71 -28.80
CA SER A 50 -1.81 4.93 -28.63
C SER A 50 -2.88 5.74 -27.90
N LEU A 51 -4.08 5.88 -28.49
CA LEU A 51 -5.23 6.56 -27.85
C LEU A 51 -5.63 5.91 -26.52
N ASN A 52 -5.52 4.59 -26.44
CA ASN A 52 -5.85 3.79 -25.26
C ASN A 52 -4.58 3.29 -24.55
N ALA A 53 -3.57 4.13 -24.43
CA ALA A 53 -2.38 3.78 -23.66
C ALA A 53 -2.69 3.63 -22.17
N THR A 54 -1.82 2.94 -21.46
CA THR A 54 -1.77 2.96 -20.00
C THR A 54 -0.59 3.84 -19.61
N TYR A 55 -0.82 4.83 -18.76
CA TYR A 55 0.27 5.60 -18.15
C TYR A 55 0.69 4.91 -16.86
N VAL A 56 1.94 4.45 -16.84
CA VAL A 56 2.57 3.81 -15.69
C VAL A 56 3.34 4.89 -14.93
N MET A 57 2.90 5.18 -13.72
CA MET A 57 3.53 6.18 -12.88
C MET A 57 4.92 5.74 -12.45
N SER A 58 5.88 6.66 -12.50
CA SER A 58 7.20 6.46 -11.90
C SER A 58 7.12 6.62 -10.37
N PRO A 59 8.12 6.15 -9.60
CA PRO A 59 8.20 6.43 -8.16
C PRO A 59 8.22 7.93 -7.83
N ALA A 60 8.69 8.78 -8.74
CA ALA A 60 8.65 10.22 -8.55
C ALA A 60 7.25 10.81 -8.76
N ASP A 61 6.43 10.20 -9.63
CA ASP A 61 5.04 10.61 -9.84
C ASP A 61 4.15 10.21 -8.66
N GLN A 62 4.39 9.05 -8.06
CA GLN A 62 3.60 8.48 -6.97
C GLN A 62 3.53 9.37 -5.72
N ILE A 63 4.51 10.25 -5.54
CA ILE A 63 4.57 11.19 -4.41
C ILE A 63 4.02 12.59 -4.76
N LEU A 64 3.59 12.81 -6.00
CA LEU A 64 2.93 14.05 -6.42
C LEU A 64 1.46 14.01 -6.05
N SER A 65 0.84 15.18 -5.90
CA SER A 65 -0.61 15.29 -5.72
C SER A 65 -1.37 15.24 -7.04
N THR A 66 -0.75 15.71 -8.12
CA THR A 66 -1.35 15.78 -9.46
C THR A 66 -0.30 15.67 -10.56
N ILE A 67 -0.69 15.09 -11.69
CA ILE A 67 0.01 15.16 -12.97
C ILE A 67 -0.99 15.51 -14.06
N VAL A 68 -0.52 16.16 -15.13
CA VAL A 68 -1.33 16.46 -16.30
C VAL A 68 -0.83 15.63 -17.48
N LEU A 69 -1.77 14.98 -18.16
CA LEU A 69 -1.54 14.25 -19.41
C LEU A 69 -2.17 15.05 -20.53
N THR A 70 -1.39 15.38 -21.54
CA THR A 70 -1.86 16.15 -22.71
C THR A 70 -1.87 15.26 -23.93
N LEU A 71 -3.02 15.18 -24.61
CA LEU A 71 -3.17 14.51 -25.90
C LEU A 71 -3.15 15.56 -27.02
N THR A 72 -2.19 15.42 -27.93
CA THR A 72 -2.02 16.35 -29.06
C THR A 72 -2.18 15.60 -30.37
N THR A 73 -2.94 16.16 -31.31
CA THR A 73 -3.05 15.62 -32.67
C THR A 73 -1.79 15.95 -33.48
N ASP A 74 -1.60 15.19 -34.61
CA ASP A 74 -0.70 15.63 -35.67
C ASP A 74 -1.17 17.00 -36.22
N ASP A 75 -0.23 17.70 -36.88
CA ASP A 75 -0.54 18.91 -37.66
C ASP A 75 -1.09 18.49 -39.04
N PRO A 76 -2.40 18.55 -39.26
CA PRO A 76 -2.97 18.07 -40.52
C PRO A 76 -2.48 18.90 -41.70
N VAL A 77 -2.31 18.26 -42.87
CA VAL A 77 -1.91 18.97 -44.08
C VAL A 77 -2.95 20.03 -44.42
N GLY A 78 -2.57 21.32 -44.35
CA GLY A 78 -3.45 22.44 -44.63
C GLY A 78 -3.27 23.60 -43.67
N PRO A 79 -4.24 24.54 -43.64
CA PRO A 79 -4.15 25.71 -42.77
C PRO A 79 -4.61 25.45 -41.32
N CYS A 80 -4.94 24.20 -40.97
CA CYS A 80 -5.45 23.84 -39.65
C CYS A 80 -4.28 23.38 -38.74
N PRO A 81 -4.02 24.03 -37.61
CA PRO A 81 -2.95 23.60 -36.69
C PRO A 81 -3.32 22.33 -35.92
N ALA A 82 -2.33 21.66 -35.32
CA ALA A 82 -2.53 20.65 -34.29
C ALA A 82 -3.39 21.22 -33.14
N VAL A 83 -4.17 20.37 -32.53
CA VAL A 83 -4.97 20.71 -31.34
C VAL A 83 -4.61 19.77 -30.18
N SER A 84 -4.74 20.26 -28.97
CA SER A 84 -4.47 19.47 -27.75
C SER A 84 -5.62 19.58 -26.78
N ASP A 85 -5.71 18.57 -25.92
CA ASP A 85 -6.62 18.51 -24.79
C ASP A 85 -5.91 17.86 -23.61
N ASP A 86 -6.25 18.29 -22.39
CA ASP A 86 -5.60 17.88 -21.17
C ASP A 86 -6.54 17.07 -20.30
N MET A 87 -6.00 16.08 -19.58
CA MET A 87 -6.64 15.45 -18.45
C MET A 87 -5.74 15.54 -17.21
N GLU A 88 -6.35 15.85 -16.08
CA GLU A 88 -5.69 15.87 -14.79
C GLU A 88 -5.85 14.54 -14.08
N ILE A 89 -4.75 14.01 -13.57
CA ILE A 89 -4.72 12.84 -12.69
C ILE A 89 -4.43 13.34 -11.27
N SER A 90 -5.42 13.26 -10.41
CA SER A 90 -5.26 13.51 -8.97
C SER A 90 -4.82 12.22 -8.29
N ILE A 91 -3.72 12.26 -7.53
CA ILE A 91 -3.08 11.08 -6.93
C ILE A 91 -3.32 11.10 -5.42
N SER A 92 -3.88 10.02 -4.88
CA SER A 92 -3.95 9.75 -3.46
C SER A 92 -2.81 8.82 -3.07
N LEU A 93 -2.06 9.15 -2.02
CA LEU A 93 -1.02 8.25 -1.50
C LEU A 93 -1.66 6.95 -0.98
N GLU A 94 -1.01 5.83 -1.23
CA GLU A 94 -1.38 4.55 -0.65
C GLU A 94 -1.20 4.53 0.87
N ALA A 95 -1.88 3.61 1.53
CA ALA A 95 -1.62 3.27 2.93
C ALA A 95 -0.42 2.33 3.00
N ILE A 96 0.46 2.54 3.97
CA ILE A 96 1.58 1.64 4.27
C ILE A 96 1.47 1.26 5.74
N ILE A 97 1.39 -0.05 6.02
CA ILE A 97 1.32 -0.61 7.36
C ILE A 97 2.39 -1.69 7.52
N ASP A 98 3.01 -1.75 8.69
CA ASP A 98 4.04 -2.74 9.04
C ASP A 98 3.75 -3.21 10.47
N ALA A 99 3.49 -4.49 10.64
CA ALA A 99 3.22 -5.13 11.93
C ALA A 99 4.50 -5.38 12.76
N GLY A 100 5.67 -5.11 12.17
CA GLY A 100 6.97 -5.37 12.74
C GLY A 100 7.47 -6.79 12.46
N THR A 101 8.65 -7.11 12.99
CA THR A 101 9.27 -8.42 12.81
C THR A 101 8.66 -9.46 13.75
N ASP A 102 8.69 -10.74 13.33
CA ASP A 102 8.27 -11.87 14.15
C ASP A 102 8.92 -11.86 15.54
N ILE A 103 8.12 -12.21 16.56
CA ILE A 103 8.49 -12.08 17.98
C ILE A 103 8.64 -13.48 18.60
N ILE A 104 9.69 -13.65 19.39
CA ILE A 104 9.82 -14.82 20.28
C ILE A 104 9.57 -14.34 21.72
N SER A 105 8.54 -14.87 22.37
CA SER A 105 8.16 -14.54 23.75
C SER A 105 8.19 -15.76 24.64
N CYS A 106 8.31 -15.57 25.94
CA CYS A 106 8.20 -16.67 26.92
C CYS A 106 6.73 -17.00 27.22
N VAL A 107 6.44 -18.27 27.46
CA VAL A 107 5.14 -18.70 27.98
C VAL A 107 4.81 -17.94 29.27
N GLY A 108 3.63 -17.33 29.33
CA GLY A 108 3.14 -16.56 30.48
C GLY A 108 3.49 -15.06 30.46
N ALA A 109 4.24 -14.59 29.46
CA ALA A 109 4.55 -13.17 29.31
C ALA A 109 3.58 -12.46 28.36
N THR A 110 3.34 -11.18 28.61
CA THR A 110 2.72 -10.28 27.62
C THR A 110 3.70 -9.95 26.51
N VAL A 111 3.19 -9.50 25.38
CA VAL A 111 3.97 -9.18 24.18
C VAL A 111 3.73 -7.72 23.82
N ASP A 112 4.80 -6.93 23.79
CA ASP A 112 4.76 -5.56 23.29
C ASP A 112 4.86 -5.59 21.76
N LEU A 113 3.90 -4.97 21.10
CA LEU A 113 3.85 -4.85 19.64
C LEU A 113 4.50 -3.54 19.19
N SER A 114 4.92 -3.47 17.96
CA SER A 114 5.60 -2.29 17.39
C SER A 114 5.19 -2.05 15.93
N GLY A 115 3.91 -1.76 15.73
CA GLY A 115 3.37 -1.43 14.42
C GLY A 115 3.84 -0.05 13.93
N VAL A 116 3.93 0.09 12.61
CA VAL A 116 4.24 1.37 11.95
C VAL A 116 3.18 1.64 10.87
N ALA A 117 2.70 2.87 10.83
CA ALA A 117 1.77 3.37 9.81
C ALA A 117 2.38 4.57 9.09
N SER A 118 2.23 4.65 7.77
CA SER A 118 2.73 5.76 6.95
C SER A 118 1.94 5.90 5.65
N GLY A 119 2.41 6.76 4.72
CA GLY A 119 1.66 7.10 3.51
C GLY A 119 0.50 8.03 3.81
N SER A 120 -0.71 7.65 3.39
CA SER A 120 -1.93 8.46 3.62
C SER A 120 -2.61 8.22 4.96
N ILE A 121 -2.06 7.36 5.81
CA ILE A 121 -2.63 6.95 7.10
C ILE A 121 -1.68 7.26 8.26
N THR A 122 -2.22 7.30 9.49
CA THR A 122 -1.44 7.54 10.71
C THR A 122 -1.67 6.48 11.78
N GLY A 123 -2.55 5.49 11.51
CA GLY A 123 -2.93 4.47 12.46
C GLY A 123 -3.41 3.19 11.81
N GLY A 124 -3.78 2.25 12.65
CA GLY A 124 -4.33 0.95 12.27
C GLY A 124 -4.93 0.25 13.49
N THR A 125 -5.47 -0.94 13.26
CA THR A 125 -6.11 -1.74 14.31
C THR A 125 -5.56 -3.15 14.31
N TRP A 126 -5.08 -3.59 15.46
CA TRP A 126 -4.65 -4.95 15.71
C TRP A 126 -5.86 -5.89 15.86
N SER A 127 -5.72 -7.08 15.33
CA SER A 127 -6.70 -8.15 15.42
C SER A 127 -6.04 -9.53 15.41
N GLY A 128 -6.83 -10.58 15.57
CA GLY A 128 -6.34 -11.95 15.62
C GLY A 128 -6.08 -12.43 17.05
N GLY A 129 -5.73 -13.72 17.16
CA GLY A 129 -5.57 -14.39 18.43
C GLY A 129 -6.86 -14.56 19.23
N LEU A 130 -6.72 -15.12 20.43
CA LEU A 130 -7.80 -15.30 21.41
C LEU A 130 -7.52 -14.53 22.71
N GLY A 131 -6.36 -13.89 22.80
CA GLY A 131 -5.94 -13.04 23.91
C GLY A 131 -6.56 -11.65 23.85
N LEU A 132 -6.03 -10.76 24.66
CA LEU A 132 -6.54 -9.39 24.80
C LEU A 132 -5.47 -8.37 24.47
N PHE A 133 -5.83 -7.35 23.72
CA PHE A 133 -5.04 -6.13 23.56
C PHE A 133 -5.42 -5.14 24.68
N ASN A 134 -4.44 -4.43 25.22
CA ASN A 134 -4.72 -3.30 26.12
C ASN A 134 -5.48 -2.18 25.39
N ASP A 135 -5.08 -1.87 24.14
CA ASP A 135 -5.75 -1.00 23.20
C ASP A 135 -5.41 -1.47 21.78
N PRO A 136 -6.35 -2.06 21.03
CA PRO A 136 -6.07 -2.57 19.69
C PRO A 136 -5.79 -1.47 18.66
N THR A 137 -6.10 -0.20 18.96
CA THR A 137 -5.85 0.94 18.07
C THR A 137 -4.49 1.61 18.30
N ASP A 138 -3.79 1.23 19.37
CA ASP A 138 -2.42 1.64 19.59
C ASP A 138 -1.47 0.77 18.75
N LEU A 139 -0.67 1.39 17.88
CA LEU A 139 0.34 0.67 17.09
C LEU A 139 1.35 -0.07 17.96
N ASN A 140 1.59 0.43 19.19
CA ASN A 140 2.44 -0.18 20.20
C ASN A 140 1.63 -0.91 21.29
N ALA A 141 0.54 -1.54 20.90
CA ALA A 141 -0.32 -2.28 21.83
C ALA A 141 0.43 -3.38 22.57
N VAL A 142 -0.07 -3.70 23.78
CA VAL A 142 0.39 -4.86 24.54
C VAL A 142 -0.64 -5.97 24.37
N TYR A 143 -0.19 -7.11 23.84
CA TYR A 143 -1.01 -8.30 23.68
C TYR A 143 -0.79 -9.25 24.86
N SER A 144 -1.89 -9.74 25.43
CA SER A 144 -1.91 -10.72 26.54
C SER A 144 -2.42 -12.06 26.01
N PRO A 145 -1.54 -13.01 25.64
CA PRO A 145 -1.95 -14.31 25.11
C PRO A 145 -2.72 -15.15 26.14
N THR A 146 -3.58 -16.02 25.66
CA THR A 146 -4.30 -17.00 26.49
C THR A 146 -3.43 -18.24 26.79
N ALA A 147 -3.82 -19.02 27.81
CA ALA A 147 -3.18 -20.31 28.08
C ALA A 147 -3.29 -21.29 26.89
N GLY A 148 -4.37 -21.21 26.10
CA GLY A 148 -4.54 -22.03 24.89
C GLY A 148 -3.53 -21.68 23.81
N GLU A 149 -3.23 -20.41 23.59
CA GLU A 149 -2.24 -19.95 22.61
C GLU A 149 -0.80 -20.35 23.02
N TYR A 150 -0.48 -20.25 24.32
CA TYR A 150 0.80 -20.76 24.80
C TYR A 150 0.94 -22.27 24.56
N ALA A 151 -0.16 -23.03 24.71
CA ALA A 151 -0.14 -24.48 24.45
C ALA A 151 -0.03 -24.80 22.94
N LEU A 152 -0.52 -23.94 22.05
CA LEU A 152 -0.35 -24.04 20.60
C LEU A 152 1.07 -23.70 20.14
N GLY A 153 1.83 -22.94 20.94
CA GLY A 153 3.22 -22.58 20.67
C GLY A 153 3.39 -21.34 19.81
N SER A 154 2.33 -20.83 19.18
CA SER A 154 2.38 -19.59 18.39
C SER A 154 1.00 -18.96 18.19
N VAL A 155 0.97 -17.69 17.84
CA VAL A 155 -0.20 -16.94 17.38
C VAL A 155 0.23 -15.94 16.31
N THR A 156 -0.61 -15.74 15.30
CA THR A 156 -0.46 -14.66 14.32
C THR A 156 -1.43 -13.54 14.66
N LEU A 157 -0.92 -12.33 14.72
CA LEU A 157 -1.70 -11.11 14.87
C LEU A 157 -1.60 -10.31 13.57
N THR A 158 -2.71 -9.68 13.18
CA THR A 158 -2.82 -8.87 11.96
C THR A 158 -3.01 -7.41 12.35
N LEU A 159 -2.21 -6.53 11.79
CA LEU A 159 -2.40 -5.09 11.84
C LEU A 159 -3.08 -4.64 10.54
N THR A 160 -4.26 -4.06 10.66
CA THR A 160 -5.01 -3.50 9.52
C THR A 160 -4.92 -1.99 9.57
N SER A 161 -4.57 -1.35 8.47
CA SER A 161 -4.50 0.11 8.38
C SER A 161 -5.85 0.77 8.60
N ASP A 162 -5.87 2.01 9.07
CA ASP A 162 -7.04 2.88 8.93
C ASP A 162 -7.42 3.01 7.44
N ALA A 163 -8.67 3.39 7.19
CA ALA A 163 -9.14 3.58 5.82
C ALA A 163 -8.41 4.77 5.16
N PRO A 164 -7.63 4.53 4.09
CA PRO A 164 -7.01 5.62 3.36
C PRO A 164 -8.06 6.42 2.59
N PRO A 165 -7.72 7.63 2.10
CA PRO A 165 -8.60 8.37 1.19
C PRO A 165 -8.90 7.54 -0.08
N SER A 166 -10.17 7.53 -0.51
CA SER A 166 -10.54 6.91 -1.80
C SER A 166 -9.71 7.54 -2.94
N PRO A 167 -9.28 6.75 -3.93
CA PRO A 167 -9.65 5.38 -4.26
C PRO A 167 -8.73 4.29 -3.66
N CYS A 168 -7.80 4.65 -2.79
CA CYS A 168 -6.91 3.67 -2.16
C CYS A 168 -7.66 2.74 -1.20
N ASN A 169 -7.14 1.52 -1.02
CA ASN A 169 -7.70 0.52 -0.14
C ASN A 169 -6.89 0.40 1.15
N ALA A 170 -7.54 -0.04 2.22
CA ALA A 170 -6.85 -0.44 3.44
C ALA A 170 -5.97 -1.66 3.16
N VAL A 171 -4.83 -1.72 3.85
CA VAL A 171 -3.83 -2.79 3.74
C VAL A 171 -3.62 -3.46 5.09
N THR A 172 -3.07 -4.67 5.08
CA THR A 172 -2.78 -5.46 6.28
C THR A 172 -1.37 -5.98 6.26
N ASP A 173 -0.82 -6.17 7.45
CA ASP A 173 0.43 -6.88 7.65
C ASP A 173 0.33 -7.77 8.90
N ASP A 174 1.09 -8.86 8.95
CA ASP A 174 1.00 -9.88 9.98
C ASP A 174 2.31 -9.99 10.77
N VAL A 175 2.20 -10.24 12.08
CA VAL A 175 3.32 -10.61 12.93
C VAL A 175 3.07 -11.98 13.56
N LEU A 176 4.05 -12.88 13.45
CA LEU A 176 4.03 -14.19 14.12
C LEU A 176 4.70 -14.09 15.49
N ILE A 177 3.96 -14.46 16.53
CA ILE A 177 4.48 -14.60 17.89
C ILE A 177 4.69 -16.07 18.17
N THR A 178 5.93 -16.47 18.50
CA THR A 178 6.29 -17.84 18.88
C THR A 178 6.57 -17.89 20.38
N PHE A 179 5.98 -18.85 21.08
CA PHE A 179 6.11 -19.03 22.53
C PHE A 179 7.14 -20.08 22.86
N ALA A 180 8.25 -19.66 23.48
CA ALA A 180 9.28 -20.54 24.01
C ALA A 180 8.96 -20.95 25.46
N SER A 181 9.06 -22.24 25.77
CA SER A 181 8.93 -22.72 27.13
C SER A 181 10.11 -22.25 27.98
N ALA A 182 9.84 -21.89 29.24
CA ALA A 182 10.92 -21.58 30.19
C ALA A 182 11.82 -22.81 30.38
N ALA A 183 13.14 -22.59 30.45
CA ALA A 183 14.08 -23.63 30.82
C ALA A 183 13.81 -24.10 32.25
N GLY A 184 13.49 -25.37 32.44
CA GLY A 184 13.34 -25.96 33.78
C GLY A 184 14.71 -26.29 34.36
N VAL A 185 15.04 -25.72 35.50
CA VAL A 185 16.23 -26.12 36.28
C VAL A 185 15.78 -26.84 37.56
N SER A 186 16.28 -28.02 37.79
CA SER A 186 16.07 -28.76 39.04
C SER A 186 17.41 -29.04 39.69
N ALA A 187 17.56 -28.63 40.94
CA ALA A 187 18.73 -28.94 41.74
C ALA A 187 18.77 -30.39 42.25
N GLY A 188 17.74 -31.16 41.93
CA GLY A 188 17.58 -32.53 42.48
C GLY A 188 16.92 -32.52 43.86
N VAL A 189 16.85 -33.69 44.47
CA VAL A 189 16.34 -33.84 45.83
C VAL A 189 17.42 -33.51 46.85
N ASP A 190 17.01 -32.85 47.94
CA ASP A 190 17.93 -32.55 49.05
C ASP A 190 18.52 -33.84 49.62
N ILE A 191 19.85 -33.86 49.76
CA ILE A 191 20.57 -34.98 50.36
C ILE A 191 20.70 -34.69 51.84
N VAL A 192 20.08 -35.53 52.65
CA VAL A 192 20.29 -35.51 54.10
C VAL A 192 21.50 -36.39 54.41
N MET A 193 22.57 -35.78 54.87
CA MET A 193 23.74 -36.49 55.37
C MET A 193 23.63 -36.69 56.85
N CYS A 194 23.83 -37.91 57.36
CA CYS A 194 23.99 -38.17 58.75
C CYS A 194 25.42 -37.76 59.16
N GLU A 195 25.55 -36.94 60.21
CA GLU A 195 26.89 -36.74 60.86
C GLU A 195 27.37 -38.09 61.41
N GLY A 196 28.51 -38.52 60.92
CA GLY A 196 29.20 -39.70 61.45
C GLY A 196 29.73 -39.44 62.84
N THR A 197 29.46 -40.35 63.75
CA THR A 197 30.08 -40.45 65.12
C THR A 197 31.55 -40.75 65.03
#